data_7920f140273787ed100e26fe4b2d88fe
#
_entry.id   7920f140273787ed100e26fe4b2d88fe
#
_cell.length_a   1.000
_cell.length_b   1.000
_cell.length_c   1.000
_cell.angle_alpha   90.00
_cell.angle_beta   90.00
_cell.angle_gamma   90.00
#
_symmetry.space_group_name_H-M   'P 1'
#
loop_
_entity.id
_entity.type
_entity.pdbx_description
1 polymer ?
#
loop_
_entity_poly.entity_id
_entity_poly.type
_entity_poly.pdbx_seq_one_letter_code
_entity_poly.pdbx_strand_id
1 'polypeptide(L)'
;MKRAVLIVFAILSLVSVAFSQPSKKAVKAYESAEEAFLKRDYTKAYQHVLKAIVEDPNYAEAWLLEGEIGMETKDYDMAILGYEKALACDSMLFPPAAITLARLYDAQGNYKREAVLLRWYQSRASGNAANDATVAELLELARFRDEAIGHPVAFDPENLGSEINSADDEYVNALTFYGDHLLFTRKMNRGNGYYEEEVFVSQKADDGWTTPEPLSFESFPDAIDPGAAFLSADGSKLYLTGCGWGRESGCDLYVSHWSVDQWSMPRKIEGSINTGSWESQPCVSADGKELYFVSRRNGNADIYCSRRNADRSWGEPQNLGAPINTKGSEMAPFLHPDGRTLYFSSDKHIGMGGFDLFMSRRGEDGRWQEPVNLGFPINTQGDEINFFVAADGKTAFISSQREGGQGGYDIYTFELPEEIRSDSANYFSNVDVTELSPGDAIVLQNIQFEFNSSALTGDSQSGIEILSTFLKRNPELRVELAGHTDDVGNANYNLKLSSDRAEVVRQALIANGIEENRLTAKGYGATKPLWPNDSDEHRALNRRTEMIIID
;
A
#
# COMPACT_ATOMS: atom_id res chain seq x y z
N MET A 1 42.06 26.46 -19.48
CA MET A 1 41.60 27.59 -18.65
C MET A 1 40.94 27.02 -17.41
N LYS A 2 41.63 27.13 -16.30
CA LYS A 2 41.22 26.60 -14.98
C LYS A 2 40.12 27.49 -14.41
N ARG A 3 38.94 26.96 -14.07
CA ARG A 3 37.95 27.62 -13.21
C ARG A 3 38.05 27.02 -11.83
N ALA A 4 38.44 27.87 -10.90
CA ALA A 4 38.61 27.61 -9.49
C ALA A 4 37.19 27.36 -8.87
N VAL A 5 37.05 26.25 -8.18
CA VAL A 5 35.96 25.98 -7.24
C VAL A 5 36.29 26.78 -5.98
N LEU A 6 35.49 27.79 -5.67
CA LEU A 6 35.55 28.50 -4.40
C LEU A 6 34.93 27.61 -3.32
N ILE A 7 35.82 26.94 -2.57
CA ILE A 7 35.47 26.32 -1.29
C ILE A 7 35.42 27.45 -0.27
N VAL A 8 34.24 27.86 0.14
CA VAL A 8 34.07 28.72 1.32
C VAL A 8 34.21 27.83 2.55
N PHE A 9 35.45 27.60 2.96
CA PHE A 9 35.74 27.23 4.33
C PHE A 9 35.52 28.48 5.18
N ALA A 10 34.40 28.54 5.93
CA ALA A 10 34.33 29.43 7.08
C ALA A 10 35.41 28.98 8.07
N ILE A 11 36.50 29.71 8.09
CA ILE A 11 37.54 29.60 9.10
C ILE A 11 36.87 29.94 10.44
N LEU A 12 36.58 28.94 11.26
CA LEU A 12 36.39 29.10 12.68
C LEU A 12 37.77 29.53 13.24
N SER A 13 38.03 30.84 13.26
CA SER A 13 39.10 31.42 14.07
C SER A 13 38.85 30.99 15.51
N LEU A 14 39.78 30.26 16.10
CA LEU A 14 39.94 30.06 17.52
C LEU A 14 40.07 31.43 18.21
N VAL A 15 38.96 32.11 18.43
CA VAL A 15 38.86 33.12 19.47
C VAL A 15 38.55 32.31 20.72
N SER A 16 39.49 32.18 21.62
CA SER A 16 39.24 31.83 23.00
C SER A 16 38.31 32.92 23.57
N VAL A 17 36.98 32.69 23.45
CA VAL A 17 36.01 33.51 24.13
C VAL A 17 36.17 33.17 25.61
N ALA A 18 36.79 34.09 26.34
CA ALA A 18 36.73 34.07 27.80
C ALA A 18 35.25 34.20 28.15
N PHE A 19 34.64 33.10 28.62
CA PHE A 19 33.28 33.12 29.13
C PHE A 19 33.20 34.17 30.24
N SER A 20 32.70 35.34 29.93
CA SER A 20 32.34 36.31 30.99
C SER A 20 31.17 35.76 31.73
N GLN A 21 31.24 35.74 33.07
CA GLN A 21 30.07 35.35 33.88
C GLN A 21 28.89 36.23 33.49
N PRO A 22 27.69 35.64 33.35
CA PRO A 22 26.50 36.41 33.00
C PRO A 22 26.24 37.53 34.02
N SER A 23 25.66 38.64 33.59
CA SER A 23 25.36 39.77 34.44
C SER A 23 24.45 39.35 35.59
N LYS A 24 24.64 39.96 36.80
CA LYS A 24 23.75 39.66 37.94
C LYS A 24 22.26 39.87 37.66
N LYS A 25 21.94 40.77 36.71
CA LYS A 25 20.56 41.03 36.30
C LYS A 25 20.05 39.88 35.40
N ALA A 26 20.88 39.40 34.50
CA ALA A 26 20.54 38.23 33.63
C ALA A 26 20.28 36.98 34.48
N VAL A 27 21.20 36.70 35.43
CA VAL A 27 21.05 35.56 36.37
C VAL A 27 19.74 35.64 37.17
N LYS A 28 19.45 36.81 37.75
CA LYS A 28 18.19 36.98 38.53
C LYS A 28 16.95 36.81 37.64
N ALA A 29 16.99 37.27 36.40
CA ALA A 29 15.86 37.09 35.49
C ALA A 29 15.72 35.60 35.07
N TYR A 30 16.83 34.91 34.85
CA TYR A 30 16.83 33.46 34.55
C TYR A 30 16.27 32.64 35.74
N GLU A 31 16.72 32.89 37.00
CA GLU A 31 16.21 32.21 38.17
C GLU A 31 14.66 32.38 38.32
N SER A 32 14.17 33.58 37.97
CA SER A 32 12.72 33.84 37.96
C SER A 32 12.00 33.11 36.81
N ALA A 33 12.65 32.92 35.68
CA ALA A 33 12.14 32.14 34.54
C ALA A 33 12.06 30.65 34.91
N GLU A 34 13.13 30.11 35.50
CA GLU A 34 13.22 28.72 35.94
C GLU A 34 12.15 28.40 37.01
N GLU A 35 11.96 29.29 38.00
CA GLU A 35 10.91 29.13 38.99
C GLU A 35 9.51 29.09 38.34
N ALA A 36 9.24 29.96 37.37
CA ALA A 36 7.97 29.99 36.66
C ALA A 36 7.79 28.73 35.78
N PHE A 37 8.84 28.28 35.11
CA PHE A 37 8.85 27.05 34.27
C PHE A 37 8.52 25.81 35.13
N LEU A 38 9.17 25.64 36.27
CA LEU A 38 8.89 24.54 37.21
C LEU A 38 7.44 24.54 37.72
N LYS A 39 6.82 25.73 37.80
CA LYS A 39 5.39 25.87 38.13
C LYS A 39 4.47 25.70 36.92
N ARG A 40 5.00 25.42 35.76
CA ARG A 40 4.29 25.33 34.46
C ARG A 40 3.59 26.62 34.04
N ASP A 41 4.03 27.77 34.55
CA ASP A 41 3.59 29.08 34.10
C ASP A 41 4.48 29.55 32.95
N TYR A 42 4.30 28.90 31.80
CA TYR A 42 5.16 29.10 30.62
C TYR A 42 5.10 30.52 30.07
N THR A 43 3.96 31.18 30.18
CA THR A 43 3.84 32.59 29.78
C THR A 43 4.75 33.49 30.61
N LYS A 44 4.76 33.27 31.92
CA LYS A 44 5.61 34.05 32.84
C LYS A 44 7.07 33.65 32.71
N ALA A 45 7.34 32.36 32.52
CA ALA A 45 8.70 31.85 32.25
C ALA A 45 9.29 32.53 31.03
N TYR A 46 8.53 32.60 29.93
CA TYR A 46 8.96 33.26 28.69
C TYR A 46 9.24 34.76 28.89
N GLN A 47 8.38 35.48 29.60
CA GLN A 47 8.64 36.90 29.90
C GLN A 47 9.92 37.13 30.67
N HIS A 48 10.29 36.24 31.58
CA HIS A 48 11.50 36.33 32.36
C HIS A 48 12.74 35.86 31.61
N VAL A 49 12.64 34.80 30.82
CA VAL A 49 13.79 34.33 30.00
C VAL A 49 14.18 35.35 28.94
N LEU A 50 13.22 36.01 28.30
CA LEU A 50 13.51 37.12 27.38
C LEU A 50 14.27 38.27 28.07
N LYS A 51 13.94 38.59 29.32
CA LYS A 51 14.72 39.61 30.07
C LYS A 51 16.15 39.15 30.31
N ALA A 52 16.36 37.88 30.64
CA ALA A 52 17.72 37.34 30.81
C ALA A 52 18.52 37.42 29.54
N ILE A 53 17.94 37.05 28.38
CA ILE A 53 18.54 37.09 27.04
C ILE A 53 18.84 38.54 26.62
N VAL A 54 17.97 39.50 26.90
CA VAL A 54 18.21 40.92 26.58
C VAL A 54 19.33 41.50 27.43
N GLU A 55 19.45 41.13 28.71
CA GLU A 55 20.53 41.58 29.60
C GLU A 55 21.85 40.92 29.29
N ASP A 56 21.86 39.68 28.75
CA ASP A 56 23.03 38.97 28.27
C ASP A 56 22.70 38.03 27.13
N PRO A 57 22.90 38.47 25.88
CA PRO A 57 22.62 37.63 24.68
C PRO A 57 23.51 36.38 24.55
N ASN A 58 24.60 36.26 25.31
CA ASN A 58 25.46 35.09 25.31
C ASN A 58 25.17 34.12 26.47
N TYR A 59 24.07 34.32 27.21
CA TYR A 59 23.71 33.49 28.34
C TYR A 59 23.07 32.19 27.82
N ALA A 60 23.88 31.15 27.63
CA ALA A 60 23.51 29.88 27.01
C ALA A 60 22.34 29.19 27.73
N GLU A 61 22.33 29.19 29.06
CA GLU A 61 21.27 28.60 29.89
C GLU A 61 19.91 29.28 29.64
N ALA A 62 19.91 30.59 29.40
CA ALA A 62 18.67 31.30 29.11
C ALA A 62 18.09 30.91 27.75
N TRP A 63 18.95 30.78 26.73
CA TRP A 63 18.52 30.29 25.44
C TRP A 63 18.06 28.82 25.49
N LEU A 64 18.74 27.98 26.28
CA LEU A 64 18.31 26.59 26.48
C LEU A 64 16.91 26.53 27.09
N LEU A 65 16.64 27.35 28.12
CA LEU A 65 15.32 27.41 28.74
C LEU A 65 14.24 27.98 27.82
N GLU A 66 14.59 28.90 26.89
CA GLU A 66 13.67 29.35 25.84
C GLU A 66 13.29 28.19 24.93
N GLY A 67 14.28 27.37 24.53
CA GLY A 67 14.06 26.15 23.76
C GLY A 67 13.10 25.17 24.45
N GLU A 68 13.31 24.91 25.75
CA GLU A 68 12.45 24.05 26.56
C GLU A 68 11.02 24.62 26.70
N ILE A 69 10.87 25.95 26.88
CA ILE A 69 9.55 26.60 26.87
C ILE A 69 8.85 26.38 25.53
N GLY A 70 9.57 26.54 24.42
CA GLY A 70 9.05 26.30 23.08
C GLY A 70 8.52 24.87 22.91
N MET A 71 9.27 23.87 23.37
CA MET A 71 8.84 22.47 23.36
C MET A 71 7.57 22.24 24.17
N GLU A 72 7.50 22.75 25.39
CA GLU A 72 6.35 22.59 26.27
C GLU A 72 5.07 23.31 25.78
N THR A 73 5.26 24.43 25.07
CA THR A 73 4.15 25.21 24.49
C THR A 73 3.82 24.79 23.06
N LYS A 74 4.57 23.85 22.48
CA LYS A 74 4.49 23.42 21.07
C LYS A 74 4.77 24.55 20.07
N ASP A 75 5.50 25.57 20.48
CA ASP A 75 6.04 26.61 19.61
C ASP A 75 7.41 26.14 19.11
N TYR A 76 7.39 25.34 18.06
CA TYR A 76 8.60 24.70 17.54
C TYR A 76 9.59 25.70 16.92
N ASP A 77 9.14 26.84 16.42
CA ASP A 77 10.03 27.89 15.92
C ASP A 77 10.81 28.52 17.08
N MET A 78 10.16 28.79 18.20
CA MET A 78 10.80 29.22 19.45
C MET A 78 11.78 28.15 19.94
N ALA A 79 11.40 26.88 19.93
CA ALA A 79 12.28 25.80 20.37
C ALA A 79 13.54 25.71 19.51
N ILE A 80 13.41 25.76 18.19
CA ILE A 80 14.56 25.75 17.25
C ILE A 80 15.48 26.93 17.52
N LEU A 81 14.93 28.15 17.62
CA LEU A 81 15.73 29.35 17.89
C LEU A 81 16.50 29.24 19.20
N GLY A 82 15.82 28.84 20.28
CA GLY A 82 16.42 28.68 21.60
C GLY A 82 17.58 27.68 21.59
N TYR A 83 17.36 26.49 21.05
CA TYR A 83 18.42 25.46 20.98
C TYR A 83 19.57 25.85 20.04
N GLU A 84 19.31 26.46 18.88
CA GLU A 84 20.36 26.96 18.00
C GLU A 84 21.25 27.99 18.72
N LYS A 85 20.64 28.94 19.43
CA LYS A 85 21.37 29.99 20.17
C LYS A 85 22.11 29.41 21.36
N ALA A 86 21.52 28.51 22.12
CA ALA A 86 22.17 27.84 23.24
C ALA A 86 23.43 27.11 22.78
N LEU A 87 23.35 26.29 21.73
CA LEU A 87 24.48 25.55 21.16
C LEU A 87 25.54 26.48 20.54
N ALA A 88 25.15 27.64 20.03
CA ALA A 88 26.06 28.64 19.51
C ALA A 88 26.83 29.38 20.63
N CYS A 89 26.19 29.63 21.78
CA CYS A 89 26.80 30.25 22.95
C CYS A 89 27.73 29.27 23.69
N ASP A 90 27.24 28.10 24.05
CA ASP A 90 28.02 27.02 24.66
C ASP A 90 27.51 25.65 24.20
N SER A 91 28.18 25.09 23.21
CA SER A 91 27.79 23.78 22.63
C SER A 91 27.99 22.60 23.58
N MET A 92 28.75 22.78 24.66
CA MET A 92 29.05 21.73 25.65
C MET A 92 28.25 21.86 26.94
N LEU A 93 27.44 22.91 27.08
CA LEU A 93 26.55 23.10 28.25
C LEU A 93 25.56 21.94 28.38
N PHE A 94 24.84 21.64 27.29
CA PHE A 94 23.87 20.55 27.24
C PHE A 94 23.86 19.91 25.86
N PRO A 95 24.85 19.05 25.53
CA PRO A 95 24.96 18.43 24.20
C PRO A 95 23.71 17.70 23.70
N PRO A 96 22.85 17.07 24.58
CA PRO A 96 21.61 16.42 24.11
C PRO A 96 20.62 17.38 23.41
N ALA A 97 20.72 18.70 23.63
CA ALA A 97 19.93 19.69 22.87
C ALA A 97 20.14 19.57 21.37
N ALA A 98 21.33 19.12 20.91
CA ALA A 98 21.58 18.88 19.50
C ALA A 98 20.74 17.72 18.93
N ILE A 99 20.42 16.70 19.74
CA ILE A 99 19.55 15.59 19.33
C ILE A 99 18.11 16.07 19.23
N THR A 100 17.65 16.88 20.21
CA THR A 100 16.30 17.47 20.18
C THR A 100 16.14 18.39 18.98
N LEU A 101 17.12 19.26 18.74
CA LEU A 101 17.11 20.16 17.58
C LEU A 101 17.17 19.39 16.25
N ALA A 102 17.91 18.28 16.19
CA ALA A 102 17.95 17.41 15.02
C ALA A 102 16.57 16.85 14.69
N ARG A 103 15.83 16.36 15.70
CA ARG A 103 14.43 15.87 15.51
C ARG A 103 13.48 16.99 15.07
N LEU A 104 13.67 18.21 15.52
CA LEU A 104 12.88 19.36 15.07
C LEU A 104 13.15 19.66 13.59
N TYR A 105 14.40 19.53 13.15
CA TYR A 105 14.74 19.66 11.74
C TYR A 105 14.25 18.48 10.88
N ASP A 106 14.22 17.26 11.42
CA ASP A 106 13.60 16.10 10.79
C ASP A 106 12.12 16.38 10.50
N ALA A 107 11.38 16.85 11.51
CA ALA A 107 9.96 17.21 11.36
C ALA A 107 9.71 18.34 10.35
N GLN A 108 10.71 19.18 10.07
CA GLN A 108 10.68 20.21 9.03
C GLN A 108 11.17 19.72 7.65
N GLY A 109 11.58 18.45 7.51
CA GLY A 109 12.19 17.91 6.30
C GLY A 109 13.61 18.45 6.02
N ASN A 110 14.26 19.06 7.01
CA ASN A 110 15.60 19.63 6.85
C ASN A 110 16.69 18.62 7.24
N TYR A 111 16.75 17.52 6.55
CA TYR A 111 17.62 16.38 6.83
C TYR A 111 19.12 16.72 6.76
N LYS A 112 19.49 17.73 5.95
CA LYS A 112 20.89 18.23 5.91
C LYS A 112 21.32 18.84 7.24
N ARG A 113 20.49 19.71 7.84
CA ARG A 113 20.77 20.31 9.14
C ARG A 113 20.72 19.28 10.25
N GLU A 114 19.75 18.39 10.22
CA GLU A 114 19.66 17.24 11.11
C GLU A 114 20.97 16.44 11.10
N ALA A 115 21.42 15.97 9.95
CA ALA A 115 22.64 15.19 9.82
C ALA A 115 23.90 15.94 10.29
N VAL A 116 23.96 17.28 10.13
CA VAL A 116 25.07 18.09 10.63
C VAL A 116 25.13 18.08 12.16
N LEU A 117 23.98 18.25 12.83
CA LEU A 117 23.89 18.23 14.29
C LEU A 117 24.23 16.86 14.88
N LEU A 118 23.70 15.81 14.28
CA LEU A 118 23.93 14.43 14.72
C LEU A 118 25.41 14.03 14.57
N ARG A 119 26.08 14.40 13.46
CA ARG A 119 27.53 14.21 13.27
C ARG A 119 28.34 15.03 14.28
N TRP A 120 27.92 16.27 14.56
CA TRP A 120 28.55 17.07 15.58
C TRP A 120 28.48 16.39 16.95
N TYR A 121 27.28 15.92 17.36
CA TYR A 121 27.10 15.19 18.62
C TYR A 121 28.01 13.94 18.66
N GLN A 122 27.96 13.12 17.63
CA GLN A 122 28.75 11.89 17.54
C GLN A 122 30.27 12.16 17.69
N SER A 123 30.78 13.26 17.13
CA SER A 123 32.20 13.58 17.14
C SER A 123 32.69 14.24 18.43
N ARG A 124 31.81 14.89 19.21
CA ARG A 124 32.18 15.77 20.31
C ARG A 124 31.56 15.42 21.67
N ALA A 125 30.44 14.81 21.68
CA ALA A 125 29.62 14.59 22.88
C ALA A 125 29.23 13.12 23.10
N SER A 126 29.73 12.20 22.29
CA SER A 126 29.52 10.75 22.44
C SER A 126 30.04 10.23 23.79
N GLY A 127 29.47 9.14 24.27
CA GLY A 127 29.84 8.49 25.53
C GLY A 127 28.66 8.10 26.40
N ASN A 128 27.43 8.49 26.01
CA ASN A 128 26.21 7.97 26.56
C ASN A 128 25.62 6.93 25.59
N ALA A 129 25.69 5.64 25.93
CA ALA A 129 25.34 4.55 25.03
C ALA A 129 23.90 4.65 24.46
N ALA A 130 22.93 5.15 25.24
CA ALA A 130 21.56 5.33 24.77
C ALA A 130 21.46 6.44 23.73
N ASN A 131 22.10 7.59 23.98
CA ASN A 131 22.13 8.70 23.05
C ASN A 131 22.92 8.34 21.79
N ASP A 132 24.04 7.63 21.94
CA ASP A 132 24.88 7.21 20.81
C ASP A 132 24.14 6.25 19.87
N ALA A 133 23.35 5.31 20.42
CA ALA A 133 22.47 4.43 19.62
C ALA A 133 21.40 5.24 18.88
N THR A 134 20.72 6.15 19.57
CA THR A 134 19.71 7.03 18.96
C THR A 134 20.32 7.89 17.85
N VAL A 135 21.50 8.47 18.09
CA VAL A 135 22.19 9.29 17.09
C VAL A 135 22.59 8.49 15.86
N ALA A 136 23.03 7.24 16.04
CA ALA A 136 23.38 6.37 14.92
C ALA A 136 22.14 6.06 14.05
N GLU A 137 21.02 5.73 14.66
CA GLU A 137 19.74 5.46 13.98
C GLU A 137 19.25 6.70 13.22
N LEU A 138 19.15 7.85 13.89
CA LEU A 138 18.70 9.11 13.27
C LEU A 138 19.61 9.56 12.14
N LEU A 139 20.95 9.38 12.28
CA LEU A 139 21.89 9.76 11.24
C LEU A 139 21.75 8.88 9.99
N GLU A 140 21.44 7.61 10.14
CA GLU A 140 21.14 6.70 9.04
C GLU A 140 19.86 7.12 8.32
N LEU A 141 18.79 7.42 9.06
CA LEU A 141 17.54 7.94 8.52
C LEU A 141 17.72 9.27 7.79
N ALA A 142 18.42 10.23 8.41
CA ALA A 142 18.66 11.54 7.80
C ALA A 142 19.45 11.45 6.48
N ARG A 143 20.40 10.52 6.40
CA ARG A 143 21.14 10.26 5.16
C ARG A 143 20.28 9.68 4.08
N PHE A 144 19.49 8.66 4.43
CA PHE A 144 18.55 8.01 3.51
C PHE A 144 17.56 9.04 2.94
N ARG A 145 16.93 9.85 3.82
CA ARG A 145 15.94 10.86 3.44
C ARG A 145 16.52 11.98 2.58
N ASP A 146 17.72 12.48 2.92
CA ASP A 146 18.40 13.50 2.10
C ASP A 146 18.76 12.96 0.71
N GLU A 147 19.18 11.70 0.61
CA GLU A 147 19.47 11.01 -0.64
C GLU A 147 18.20 10.79 -1.46
N ALA A 148 17.13 10.28 -0.85
CA ALA A 148 15.85 10.03 -1.51
C ALA A 148 15.25 11.31 -2.10
N ILE A 149 15.24 12.43 -1.35
CA ILE A 149 14.79 13.73 -1.88
C ILE A 149 15.72 14.25 -2.98
N GLY A 150 17.03 13.99 -2.87
CA GLY A 150 18.00 14.37 -3.88
C GLY A 150 17.88 13.60 -5.20
N HIS A 151 17.26 12.41 -5.16
CA HIS A 151 17.10 11.50 -6.29
C HIS A 151 15.65 10.94 -6.33
N PRO A 152 14.66 11.82 -6.57
CA PRO A 152 13.27 11.40 -6.58
C PRO A 152 13.01 10.39 -7.69
N VAL A 153 12.18 9.39 -7.41
CA VAL A 153 11.69 8.46 -8.43
C VAL A 153 10.63 9.13 -9.31
N ALA A 154 10.42 8.59 -10.51
CA ALA A 154 9.34 9.07 -11.38
C ALA A 154 7.98 8.78 -10.71
N PHE A 155 7.18 9.82 -10.52
CA PHE A 155 5.90 9.70 -9.85
C PHE A 155 4.97 10.84 -10.31
N ASP A 156 3.93 10.48 -11.04
CA ASP A 156 2.93 11.40 -11.57
C ASP A 156 1.53 10.83 -11.26
N PRO A 157 1.06 10.97 -10.01
CA PRO A 157 -0.19 10.36 -9.57
C PRO A 157 -1.41 11.13 -10.08
N GLU A 158 -2.35 10.39 -10.66
CA GLU A 158 -3.67 10.88 -11.04
C GLU A 158 -4.69 10.49 -9.98
N ASN A 159 -5.41 11.50 -9.42
CA ASN A 159 -6.53 11.25 -8.51
C ASN A 159 -7.67 10.59 -9.30
N LEU A 160 -8.28 9.53 -8.77
CA LEU A 160 -9.37 8.83 -9.46
C LEU A 160 -10.68 9.65 -9.59
N GLY A 161 -10.69 10.87 -9.06
CA GLY A 161 -11.79 11.82 -9.21
C GLY A 161 -12.94 11.60 -8.22
N SER A 162 -13.95 12.48 -8.31
CA SER A 162 -15.06 12.54 -7.36
C SER A 162 -16.05 11.38 -7.46
N GLU A 163 -15.98 10.55 -8.49
CA GLU A 163 -16.78 9.34 -8.57
C GLU A 163 -16.28 8.31 -7.55
N ILE A 164 -14.97 8.16 -7.40
CA ILE A 164 -14.35 7.21 -6.47
C ILE A 164 -14.06 7.86 -5.12
N ASN A 165 -13.37 9.01 -5.11
CA ASN A 165 -12.95 9.71 -3.91
C ASN A 165 -14.03 10.63 -3.38
N SER A 166 -14.18 10.70 -2.07
CA SER A 166 -15.21 11.49 -1.38
C SER A 166 -14.59 12.39 -0.30
N ALA A 167 -15.40 12.94 0.59
CA ALA A 167 -14.92 13.67 1.76
C ALA A 167 -14.47 12.76 2.92
N ASP A 168 -14.70 11.47 2.79
CA ASP A 168 -14.28 10.42 3.73
C ASP A 168 -12.90 9.86 3.32
N ASP A 169 -12.47 8.76 3.94
CA ASP A 169 -11.21 8.09 3.60
C ASP A 169 -11.49 6.90 2.67
N GLU A 170 -10.80 6.80 1.53
CA GLU A 170 -10.85 5.67 0.62
C GLU A 170 -9.55 4.87 0.63
N TYR A 171 -9.68 3.55 0.85
CA TYR A 171 -8.55 2.62 0.89
C TYR A 171 -8.67 1.60 -0.24
N VAL A 172 -7.72 1.62 -1.18
CA VAL A 172 -7.68 0.62 -2.24
C VAL A 172 -7.47 -0.77 -1.67
N ASN A 173 -8.31 -1.73 -2.09
CA ASN A 173 -8.24 -3.13 -1.66
C ASN A 173 -7.71 -4.04 -2.76
N ALA A 174 -8.36 -4.00 -3.91
CA ALA A 174 -8.02 -4.88 -5.03
C ALA A 174 -8.52 -4.32 -6.36
N LEU A 175 -7.87 -4.77 -7.41
CA LEU A 175 -8.37 -4.70 -8.78
C LEU A 175 -8.62 -6.13 -9.25
N THR A 176 -9.64 -6.35 -10.06
CA THR A 176 -9.73 -7.63 -10.77
C THR A 176 -8.47 -7.87 -11.60
N PHE A 177 -8.16 -9.12 -11.88
CA PHE A 177 -6.95 -9.46 -12.65
C PHE A 177 -6.86 -8.69 -13.98
N TYR A 178 -7.98 -8.39 -14.60
CA TYR A 178 -8.06 -7.68 -15.88
C TYR A 178 -8.22 -6.15 -15.73
N GLY A 179 -8.33 -5.66 -14.51
CA GLY A 179 -8.37 -4.23 -14.24
C GLY A 179 -9.70 -3.55 -14.56
N ASP A 180 -10.78 -4.32 -14.69
CA ASP A 180 -12.10 -3.85 -15.04
C ASP A 180 -13.00 -3.51 -13.85
N HIS A 181 -12.68 -4.02 -12.65
CA HIS A 181 -13.36 -3.66 -11.40
C HIS A 181 -12.36 -3.26 -10.32
N LEU A 182 -12.65 -2.16 -9.65
CA LEU A 182 -11.91 -1.64 -8.51
C LEU A 182 -12.72 -1.90 -7.24
N LEU A 183 -12.12 -2.59 -6.27
CA LEU A 183 -12.64 -2.76 -4.92
C LEU A 183 -11.88 -1.82 -3.98
N PHE A 184 -12.61 -1.11 -3.15
CA PHE A 184 -12.02 -0.24 -2.14
C PHE A 184 -12.91 -0.16 -0.89
N THR A 185 -12.32 0.15 0.25
CA THR A 185 -13.05 0.41 1.49
C THR A 185 -13.20 1.92 1.66
N ARG A 186 -14.41 2.37 1.95
CA ARG A 186 -14.66 3.75 2.39
C ARG A 186 -14.92 3.77 3.88
N LYS A 187 -14.16 4.59 4.61
CA LYS A 187 -14.28 4.77 6.05
C LYS A 187 -15.02 6.07 6.32
N MET A 188 -16.31 5.95 6.54
CA MET A 188 -17.23 7.06 6.68
C MET A 188 -17.28 7.57 8.13
N ASN A 189 -17.16 8.88 8.31
CA ASN A 189 -17.33 9.51 9.61
C ASN A 189 -18.82 9.74 9.90
N ARG A 190 -19.40 8.96 10.83
CA ARG A 190 -20.81 9.06 11.24
C ARG A 190 -21.02 10.04 12.40
N GLY A 191 -19.98 10.75 12.82
CA GLY A 191 -20.02 11.70 13.93
C GLY A 191 -19.73 11.06 15.29
N ASN A 192 -19.50 11.90 16.32
CA ASN A 192 -19.20 11.48 17.70
C ASN A 192 -17.99 10.52 17.84
N GLY A 193 -17.06 10.52 16.87
CA GLY A 193 -15.90 9.63 16.85
C GLY A 193 -16.23 8.19 16.42
N TYR A 194 -17.44 7.95 15.91
CA TYR A 194 -17.82 6.67 15.32
C TYR A 194 -17.53 6.69 13.82
N TYR A 195 -16.82 5.67 13.34
CA TYR A 195 -16.50 5.41 11.95
C TYR A 195 -17.13 4.10 11.53
N GLU A 196 -17.64 4.07 10.32
CA GLU A 196 -18.18 2.88 9.67
C GLU A 196 -17.35 2.60 8.42
N GLU A 197 -16.93 1.37 8.24
CA GLU A 197 -16.22 0.93 7.04
C GLU A 197 -17.16 0.10 6.15
N GLU A 198 -17.14 0.37 4.85
CA GLU A 198 -17.94 -0.35 3.87
C GLU A 198 -17.11 -0.59 2.61
N VAL A 199 -17.25 -1.78 2.02
CA VAL A 199 -16.54 -2.14 0.78
C VAL A 199 -17.39 -1.77 -0.41
N PHE A 200 -16.80 -1.03 -1.34
CA PHE A 200 -17.41 -0.60 -2.59
C PHE A 200 -16.75 -1.28 -3.78
N VAL A 201 -17.52 -1.42 -4.86
CA VAL A 201 -17.03 -1.84 -6.16
C VAL A 201 -17.40 -0.80 -7.20
N SER A 202 -16.45 -0.47 -8.08
CA SER A 202 -16.67 0.37 -9.26
C SER A 202 -16.12 -0.34 -10.48
N GLN A 203 -16.80 -0.16 -11.61
CA GLN A 203 -16.41 -0.74 -12.88
C GLN A 203 -15.69 0.29 -13.74
N LYS A 204 -14.70 -0.15 -14.50
CA LYS A 204 -13.99 0.70 -15.45
C LYS A 204 -14.87 0.95 -16.69
N ALA A 205 -15.06 2.22 -17.05
CA ALA A 205 -15.76 2.67 -18.23
C ALA A 205 -14.79 3.39 -19.20
N ASP A 206 -15.24 3.74 -20.39
CA ASP A 206 -14.42 4.40 -21.42
C ASP A 206 -13.86 5.75 -20.95
N ASP A 207 -14.58 6.47 -20.08
CA ASP A 207 -14.25 7.80 -19.58
C ASP A 207 -13.87 7.84 -18.09
N GLY A 208 -13.55 6.69 -17.49
CA GLY A 208 -13.11 6.60 -16.09
C GLY A 208 -13.71 5.42 -15.32
N TRP A 209 -14.21 5.69 -14.12
CA TRP A 209 -14.84 4.71 -13.24
C TRP A 209 -16.32 5.03 -13.05
N THR A 210 -17.17 4.00 -13.01
CA THR A 210 -18.60 4.17 -12.69
C THR A 210 -18.80 4.61 -11.24
N THR A 211 -19.95 5.16 -10.92
CA THR A 211 -20.36 5.45 -9.54
C THR A 211 -20.28 4.17 -8.71
N PRO A 212 -19.52 4.17 -7.60
CA PRO A 212 -19.31 2.96 -6.80
C PRO A 212 -20.60 2.48 -6.13
N GLU A 213 -20.79 1.18 -6.12
CA GLU A 213 -21.89 0.52 -5.41
C GLU A 213 -21.36 -0.23 -4.19
N PRO A 214 -22.09 -0.21 -3.05
CA PRO A 214 -21.76 -1.04 -1.91
C PRO A 214 -21.79 -2.52 -2.29
N LEU A 215 -20.84 -3.29 -1.76
CA LEU A 215 -20.79 -4.73 -2.02
C LEU A 215 -22.00 -5.43 -1.39
N SER A 216 -22.77 -6.13 -2.19
CA SER A 216 -24.00 -6.80 -1.77
C SER A 216 -23.78 -8.29 -1.49
N PHE A 217 -24.32 -8.78 -0.35
CA PHE A 217 -24.27 -10.17 0.05
C PHE A 217 -25.69 -10.74 0.22
N GLU A 218 -25.86 -12.07 0.05
CA GLU A 218 -27.13 -12.78 0.20
C GLU A 218 -27.82 -12.50 1.55
N SER A 219 -27.05 -12.42 2.61
CA SER A 219 -27.49 -11.97 3.92
C SER A 219 -26.29 -11.46 4.71
N PHE A 220 -26.50 -10.38 5.44
CA PHE A 220 -25.46 -9.78 6.27
C PHE A 220 -26.03 -9.50 7.65
N PRO A 221 -25.38 -9.87 8.74
CA PRO A 221 -25.80 -9.46 10.07
C PRO A 221 -25.54 -7.97 10.26
N ASP A 222 -26.53 -7.19 10.69
CA ASP A 222 -26.54 -5.73 10.87
C ASP A 222 -25.45 -5.15 11.81
N ALA A 223 -24.52 -5.94 12.29
CA ALA A 223 -23.56 -5.55 13.33
C ALA A 223 -22.10 -5.65 12.89
N ILE A 224 -21.80 -5.55 11.58
CA ILE A 224 -20.49 -5.96 11.09
C ILE A 224 -19.93 -4.95 10.11
N ASP A 225 -18.78 -4.37 10.47
CA ASP A 225 -17.99 -3.52 9.57
C ASP A 225 -17.03 -4.40 8.77
N PRO A 226 -17.27 -4.60 7.45
CA PRO A 226 -16.31 -5.25 6.59
C PRO A 226 -15.15 -4.28 6.33
N GLY A 227 -13.97 -4.60 6.86
CA GLY A 227 -12.75 -3.85 6.62
C GLY A 227 -12.09 -4.23 5.28
N ALA A 228 -10.76 -4.37 5.28
CA ALA A 228 -10.00 -4.72 4.08
C ALA A 228 -10.52 -5.96 3.38
N ALA A 229 -10.63 -5.89 2.05
CA ALA A 229 -11.12 -6.96 1.20
C ALA A 229 -10.08 -7.33 0.13
N PHE A 230 -10.10 -8.57 -0.34
CA PHE A 230 -9.25 -9.04 -1.44
C PHE A 230 -10.02 -10.03 -2.32
N LEU A 231 -9.96 -9.81 -3.64
CA LEU A 231 -10.60 -10.67 -4.62
C LEU A 231 -9.61 -11.70 -5.16
N SER A 232 -10.00 -12.99 -5.19
CA SER A 232 -9.20 -14.00 -5.88
C SER A 232 -9.03 -13.66 -7.36
N ALA A 233 -7.92 -14.10 -7.98
CA ALA A 233 -7.60 -13.77 -9.37
C ALA A 233 -8.70 -14.24 -10.36
N ASP A 234 -9.39 -15.32 -10.03
CA ASP A 234 -10.53 -15.86 -10.81
C ASP A 234 -11.86 -15.14 -10.54
N GLY A 235 -11.87 -14.16 -9.61
CA GLY A 235 -13.08 -13.42 -9.24
C GLY A 235 -14.13 -14.23 -8.47
N SER A 236 -13.87 -15.49 -8.14
CA SER A 236 -14.86 -16.38 -7.53
C SER A 236 -14.96 -16.31 -6.01
N LYS A 237 -13.91 -15.77 -5.35
CA LYS A 237 -13.82 -15.71 -3.89
C LYS A 237 -13.42 -14.30 -3.44
N LEU A 238 -14.12 -13.83 -2.43
CA LEU A 238 -13.84 -12.58 -1.75
C LEU A 238 -13.36 -12.90 -0.33
N TYR A 239 -12.16 -12.49 -0.01
CA TYR A 239 -11.58 -12.58 1.33
C TYR A 239 -11.80 -11.24 2.04
N LEU A 240 -12.27 -11.27 3.27
CA LEU A 240 -12.70 -10.09 4.01
C LEU A 240 -12.10 -10.08 5.41
N THR A 241 -11.82 -8.89 5.90
CA THR A 241 -11.68 -8.64 7.33
C THR A 241 -13.05 -8.33 7.89
N GLY A 242 -13.45 -8.96 8.97
CA GLY A 242 -14.67 -8.65 9.70
C GLY A 242 -14.36 -8.33 11.15
N CYS A 243 -14.69 -7.10 11.58
CA CYS A 243 -14.49 -6.65 12.95
C CYS A 243 -15.83 -6.62 13.68
N GLY A 244 -15.88 -7.16 14.90
CA GLY A 244 -17.13 -7.26 15.66
C GLY A 244 -18.02 -8.44 15.28
N TRP A 245 -17.61 -9.30 14.37
CA TRP A 245 -18.35 -10.49 13.91
C TRP A 245 -18.22 -11.65 14.89
N GLY A 246 -18.89 -11.55 15.98
CA GLY A 246 -18.88 -12.56 17.00
C GLY A 246 -18.79 -11.98 18.40
N ARG A 247 -18.66 -12.85 19.40
CA ARG A 247 -18.58 -12.47 20.81
C ARG A 247 -17.16 -12.17 21.30
N GLU A 248 -16.16 -12.32 20.43
CA GLU A 248 -14.75 -12.10 20.73
C GLU A 248 -14.33 -10.72 20.26
N SER A 249 -13.56 -10.00 21.09
CA SER A 249 -13.01 -8.69 20.75
C SER A 249 -11.84 -8.86 19.80
N GLY A 250 -12.01 -8.49 18.53
CA GLY A 250 -10.96 -8.56 17.53
C GLY A 250 -11.54 -8.49 16.12
N CYS A 251 -10.65 -8.56 15.13
CA CYS A 251 -11.03 -8.74 13.73
C CYS A 251 -10.58 -10.12 13.28
N ASP A 252 -11.37 -10.74 12.45
CA ASP A 252 -11.13 -12.07 11.90
C ASP A 252 -11.18 -12.05 10.36
N LEU A 253 -10.61 -13.05 9.72
CA LEU A 253 -10.68 -13.25 8.27
C LEU A 253 -11.85 -14.16 7.88
N TYR A 254 -12.56 -13.72 6.86
CA TYR A 254 -13.72 -14.41 6.29
C TYR A 254 -13.52 -14.64 4.80
N VAL A 255 -14.28 -15.57 4.25
CA VAL A 255 -14.36 -15.83 2.82
C VAL A 255 -15.81 -15.91 2.39
N SER A 256 -16.12 -15.24 1.28
CA SER A 256 -17.39 -15.32 0.56
C SER A 256 -17.15 -15.87 -0.84
N HIS A 257 -18.14 -16.54 -1.41
CA HIS A 257 -18.07 -17.11 -2.74
C HIS A 257 -19.10 -16.44 -3.64
N TRP A 258 -18.70 -16.12 -4.85
CA TRP A 258 -19.63 -15.65 -5.86
C TRP A 258 -20.55 -16.80 -6.32
N SER A 259 -21.85 -16.58 -6.34
CA SER A 259 -22.84 -17.58 -6.74
C SER A 259 -24.01 -16.92 -7.46
N VAL A 260 -24.22 -17.30 -8.69
CA VAL A 260 -25.29 -16.86 -9.60
C VAL A 260 -25.27 -15.37 -9.90
N ASP A 261 -25.42 -14.47 -8.93
CA ASP A 261 -25.50 -12.99 -9.10
C ASP A 261 -25.24 -12.23 -7.80
N GLN A 262 -24.70 -12.90 -6.78
CA GLN A 262 -24.42 -12.28 -5.49
C GLN A 262 -23.33 -13.02 -4.72
N TRP A 263 -22.76 -12.32 -3.77
CA TRP A 263 -21.83 -12.93 -2.82
C TRP A 263 -22.61 -13.73 -1.76
N SER A 264 -22.15 -14.96 -1.50
CA SER A 264 -22.68 -15.76 -0.39
C SER A 264 -22.45 -15.06 0.94
N MET A 265 -23.17 -15.44 1.98
CA MET A 265 -22.86 -14.99 3.34
C MET A 265 -21.40 -15.31 3.69
N PRO A 266 -20.59 -14.32 4.12
CA PRO A 266 -19.20 -14.54 4.50
C PRO A 266 -19.08 -15.57 5.65
N ARG A 267 -18.13 -16.48 5.52
CA ARG A 267 -17.85 -17.49 6.53
C ARG A 267 -16.44 -17.29 7.08
N LYS A 268 -16.31 -17.40 8.40
CA LYS A 268 -15.00 -17.33 9.07
C LYS A 268 -14.08 -18.40 8.49
N ILE A 269 -12.85 -18.03 8.13
CA ILE A 269 -11.87 -19.00 7.64
C ILE A 269 -11.52 -19.96 8.78
N GLU A 270 -11.65 -21.25 8.51
CA GLU A 270 -11.43 -22.31 9.49
C GLU A 270 -9.92 -22.58 9.72
N GLY A 271 -9.62 -23.28 10.81
CA GLY A 271 -8.24 -23.64 11.21
C GLY A 271 -7.60 -22.60 12.10
N SER A 272 -6.28 -22.49 12.02
CA SER A 272 -5.45 -21.61 12.87
C SER A 272 -5.22 -20.21 12.25
N ILE A 273 -5.93 -19.87 11.18
CA ILE A 273 -5.85 -18.53 10.54
C ILE A 273 -6.28 -17.46 11.53
N ASN A 274 -7.47 -17.62 12.09
CA ASN A 274 -8.05 -16.71 13.07
C ASN A 274 -7.68 -17.13 14.49
N THR A 275 -7.37 -16.15 15.34
CA THR A 275 -7.01 -16.36 16.76
C THR A 275 -7.89 -15.48 17.67
N GLY A 276 -7.53 -15.33 18.93
CA GLY A 276 -8.14 -14.32 19.82
C GLY A 276 -7.50 -12.93 19.69
N SER A 277 -6.64 -12.73 18.70
CA SER A 277 -5.99 -11.46 18.40
C SER A 277 -6.67 -10.74 17.24
N TRP A 278 -5.97 -9.80 16.61
CA TRP A 278 -6.44 -9.08 15.44
C TRP A 278 -5.80 -9.69 14.20
N GLU A 279 -6.64 -10.23 13.29
CA GLU A 279 -6.26 -10.72 11.98
C GLU A 279 -6.97 -9.90 10.90
N SER A 280 -6.20 -9.39 9.91
CA SER A 280 -6.73 -8.45 8.90
C SER A 280 -5.91 -8.45 7.62
N GLN A 281 -6.38 -7.69 6.63
CA GLN A 281 -5.69 -7.39 5.36
C GLN A 281 -5.27 -8.67 4.61
N PRO A 282 -6.23 -9.52 4.23
CA PRO A 282 -5.95 -10.75 3.50
C PRO A 282 -5.49 -10.44 2.07
N CYS A 283 -4.53 -11.22 1.57
CA CYS A 283 -4.12 -11.26 0.17
C CYS A 283 -3.85 -12.71 -0.22
N VAL A 284 -4.44 -13.18 -1.31
CA VAL A 284 -4.29 -14.55 -1.78
C VAL A 284 -3.47 -14.56 -3.07
N SER A 285 -2.51 -15.50 -3.16
CA SER A 285 -1.77 -15.73 -4.40
C SER A 285 -2.70 -16.01 -5.57
N ALA A 286 -2.28 -15.65 -6.79
CA ALA A 286 -3.10 -15.82 -7.98
C ALA A 286 -3.48 -17.30 -8.25
N ASP A 287 -2.64 -18.25 -7.81
CA ASP A 287 -2.93 -19.70 -7.86
C ASP A 287 -3.80 -20.22 -6.69
N GLY A 288 -4.21 -19.34 -5.78
CA GLY A 288 -5.06 -19.68 -4.63
C GLY A 288 -4.39 -20.50 -3.52
N LYS A 289 -3.07 -20.75 -3.60
CA LYS A 289 -2.36 -21.67 -2.68
C LYS A 289 -1.76 -21.02 -1.46
N GLU A 290 -1.50 -19.72 -1.49
CA GLU A 290 -0.92 -18.97 -0.39
C GLU A 290 -1.86 -17.85 0.05
N LEU A 291 -2.16 -17.77 1.34
CA LEU A 291 -2.89 -16.68 1.98
C LEU A 291 -1.94 -15.88 2.84
N TYR A 292 -1.70 -14.64 2.45
CA TYR A 292 -0.98 -13.64 3.23
C TYR A 292 -1.97 -12.82 4.03
N PHE A 293 -1.62 -12.45 5.23
CA PHE A 293 -2.45 -11.62 6.10
C PHE A 293 -1.63 -11.03 7.24
N VAL A 294 -2.16 -10.01 7.86
CA VAL A 294 -1.56 -9.41 9.06
C VAL A 294 -2.18 -10.00 10.31
N SER A 295 -1.35 -10.33 11.31
CA SER A 295 -1.82 -10.79 12.62
C SER A 295 -0.99 -10.19 13.75
N ARG A 296 -1.68 -9.87 14.86
CA ARG A 296 -1.06 -9.41 16.11
C ARG A 296 -0.88 -10.52 17.15
N ARG A 297 -0.94 -11.78 16.74
CA ARG A 297 -0.82 -12.96 17.65
C ARG A 297 0.48 -13.01 18.45
N ASN A 298 1.53 -12.35 17.98
CA ASN A 298 2.84 -12.26 18.66
C ASN A 298 3.14 -10.84 19.20
N GLY A 299 2.14 -9.94 19.24
CA GLY A 299 2.26 -8.59 19.80
C GLY A 299 2.29 -7.50 18.73
N ASN A 300 3.27 -7.50 17.82
CA ASN A 300 3.31 -6.58 16.69
C ASN A 300 2.33 -7.01 15.59
N ALA A 301 2.03 -6.10 14.69
CA ALA A 301 1.36 -6.43 13.45
C ALA A 301 2.40 -6.98 12.47
N ASP A 302 2.44 -8.29 12.32
CA ASP A 302 3.36 -9.01 11.44
C ASP A 302 2.62 -9.63 10.26
N ILE A 303 3.29 -9.77 9.12
CA ILE A 303 2.78 -10.51 7.96
C ILE A 303 3.01 -12.00 8.16
N TYR A 304 1.93 -12.77 7.99
CA TYR A 304 1.91 -14.23 8.02
C TYR A 304 1.53 -14.78 6.65
N CYS A 305 1.98 -16.00 6.37
CA CYS A 305 1.57 -16.78 5.22
C CYS A 305 1.06 -18.15 5.66
N SER A 306 -0.12 -18.54 5.19
CA SER A 306 -0.63 -19.90 5.28
C SER A 306 -0.70 -20.51 3.89
N ARG A 307 -0.34 -21.81 3.78
CA ARG A 307 -0.41 -22.55 2.52
C ARG A 307 -1.55 -23.55 2.55
N ARG A 308 -2.18 -23.77 1.38
CA ARG A 308 -3.20 -24.80 1.25
C ARG A 308 -2.61 -26.18 1.36
N ASN A 309 -3.28 -27.01 2.13
CA ASN A 309 -3.03 -28.45 2.23
C ASN A 309 -3.65 -29.19 1.04
N ALA A 310 -3.28 -30.47 0.87
CA ALA A 310 -3.85 -31.33 -0.18
C ALA A 310 -5.37 -31.53 -0.09
N ASP A 311 -5.97 -31.38 1.11
CA ASP A 311 -7.40 -31.42 1.35
C ASP A 311 -8.10 -30.08 1.16
N ARG A 312 -7.38 -29.08 0.62
CA ARG A 312 -7.84 -27.69 0.39
C ARG A 312 -8.09 -26.87 1.66
N SER A 313 -7.79 -27.38 2.85
CA SER A 313 -7.77 -26.58 4.07
C SER A 313 -6.55 -25.65 4.10
N TRP A 314 -6.62 -24.58 4.91
CA TRP A 314 -5.45 -23.75 5.18
C TRP A 314 -4.56 -24.41 6.24
N GLY A 315 -3.27 -24.46 5.96
CA GLY A 315 -2.26 -24.97 6.88
C GLY A 315 -1.96 -23.98 8.02
N GLU A 316 -1.03 -24.37 8.90
CA GLU A 316 -0.60 -23.51 10.00
C GLU A 316 0.10 -22.25 9.50
N PRO A 317 -0.37 -21.04 9.89
CA PRO A 317 0.25 -19.78 9.46
C PRO A 317 1.68 -19.65 9.96
N GLN A 318 2.56 -19.21 9.10
CA GLN A 318 3.95 -18.97 9.41
C GLN A 318 4.24 -17.46 9.33
N ASN A 319 4.84 -16.92 10.39
CA ASN A 319 5.39 -15.57 10.38
C ASN A 319 6.47 -15.50 9.30
N LEU A 320 6.44 -14.50 8.42
CA LEU A 320 7.45 -14.37 7.36
C LEU A 320 8.85 -14.13 7.93
N GLY A 321 8.96 -13.55 9.13
CA GLY A 321 10.23 -13.24 9.76
C GLY A 321 11.09 -12.26 8.94
N ALA A 322 12.35 -12.13 9.30
CA ALA A 322 13.30 -11.34 8.54
C ALA A 322 13.56 -11.99 7.15
N PRO A 323 13.71 -11.19 6.08
CA PRO A 323 13.87 -9.74 6.11
C PRO A 323 12.56 -8.94 6.04
N ILE A 324 11.39 -9.58 5.93
CA ILE A 324 10.11 -8.89 5.76
C ILE A 324 9.65 -8.25 7.07
N ASN A 325 9.42 -9.07 8.12
CA ASN A 325 8.95 -8.59 9.42
C ASN A 325 10.11 -8.09 10.27
N THR A 326 9.90 -6.98 10.94
CA THR A 326 10.87 -6.29 11.81
C THR A 326 10.43 -6.35 13.28
N LYS A 327 10.92 -5.40 14.08
CA LYS A 327 10.43 -5.15 15.44
C LYS A 327 9.25 -4.16 15.46
N GLY A 328 8.95 -3.56 14.32
CA GLY A 328 7.84 -2.65 14.12
C GLY A 328 6.57 -3.38 13.69
N SER A 329 5.79 -2.71 12.87
CA SER A 329 4.57 -3.25 12.27
C SER A 329 4.71 -3.30 10.76
N GLU A 330 4.37 -4.44 10.18
CA GLU A 330 4.27 -4.65 8.75
C GLU A 330 2.80 -4.92 8.39
N MET A 331 2.29 -4.14 7.44
CA MET A 331 0.86 -4.07 7.12
C MET A 331 0.60 -4.18 5.61
N ALA A 332 -0.67 -4.37 5.25
CA ALA A 332 -1.19 -4.35 3.88
C ALA A 332 -0.35 -5.18 2.88
N PRO A 333 -0.11 -6.48 3.16
CA PRO A 333 0.63 -7.32 2.23
C PRO A 333 -0.14 -7.47 0.92
N PHE A 334 0.53 -7.22 -0.19
CA PHE A 334 0.01 -7.47 -1.52
C PHE A 334 1.03 -8.31 -2.32
N LEU A 335 0.72 -9.59 -2.51
CA LEU A 335 1.48 -10.44 -3.42
C LEU A 335 0.97 -10.21 -4.83
N HIS A 336 1.84 -9.64 -5.67
CA HIS A 336 1.52 -9.45 -7.09
C HIS A 336 1.23 -10.79 -7.78
N PRO A 337 0.33 -10.82 -8.79
CA PRO A 337 -0.01 -12.04 -9.52
C PRO A 337 1.16 -12.76 -10.20
N ASP A 338 2.36 -12.15 -10.30
CA ASP A 338 3.60 -12.83 -10.73
C ASP A 338 4.06 -13.94 -9.75
N GLY A 339 3.48 -13.98 -8.54
CA GLY A 339 3.79 -14.94 -7.48
C GLY A 339 5.16 -14.75 -6.83
N ARG A 340 5.88 -13.68 -7.17
CA ARG A 340 7.28 -13.43 -6.76
C ARG A 340 7.50 -12.08 -6.09
N THR A 341 6.64 -11.09 -6.34
CA THR A 341 6.79 -9.72 -5.84
C THR A 341 5.77 -9.45 -4.76
N LEU A 342 6.24 -9.18 -3.54
CA LEU A 342 5.44 -8.79 -2.38
C LEU A 342 5.63 -7.30 -2.12
N TYR A 343 4.55 -6.55 -2.11
CA TYR A 343 4.49 -5.17 -1.64
C TYR A 343 3.86 -5.13 -0.25
N PHE A 344 4.30 -4.23 0.59
CA PHE A 344 3.78 -4.09 1.96
C PHE A 344 4.18 -2.73 2.55
N SER A 345 3.54 -2.33 3.65
CA SER A 345 3.90 -1.14 4.42
C SER A 345 4.64 -1.52 5.69
N SER A 346 5.60 -0.70 6.13
CA SER A 346 6.31 -0.88 7.40
C SER A 346 6.63 0.45 8.06
N ASP A 347 6.53 0.48 9.40
CA ASP A 347 6.89 1.63 10.23
C ASP A 347 8.33 1.54 10.79
N LYS A 348 9.08 0.48 10.44
CA LYS A 348 10.42 0.25 11.01
C LYS A 348 11.53 -0.04 10.01
N HIS A 349 11.23 -0.47 8.81
CA HIS A 349 12.24 -0.43 7.74
C HIS A 349 12.67 1.02 7.49
N ILE A 350 13.91 1.24 7.01
CA ILE A 350 14.42 2.58 6.76
C ILE A 350 13.56 3.27 5.70
N GLY A 351 12.93 4.38 6.09
CA GLY A 351 11.93 5.06 5.28
C GLY A 351 11.88 6.57 5.44
N MET A 352 10.89 7.18 4.80
CA MET A 352 10.69 8.62 4.75
C MET A 352 9.87 9.15 5.93
N GLY A 353 8.94 8.34 6.46
CA GLY A 353 7.94 8.83 7.38
C GLY A 353 7.48 7.85 8.45
N GLY A 354 6.17 7.72 8.57
CA GLY A 354 5.49 6.75 9.41
C GLY A 354 5.50 5.37 8.78
N PHE A 355 4.38 4.93 8.21
CA PHE A 355 4.37 3.74 7.36
C PHE A 355 4.82 4.09 5.94
N ASP A 356 5.87 3.45 5.49
CA ASP A 356 6.38 3.55 4.12
C ASP A 356 6.09 2.26 3.35
N LEU A 357 5.98 2.36 2.03
CA LEU A 357 5.80 1.24 1.11
C LEU A 357 7.13 0.61 0.72
N PHE A 358 7.15 -0.70 0.73
CA PHE A 358 8.31 -1.53 0.38
C PHE A 358 7.92 -2.61 -0.62
N MET A 359 8.91 -3.07 -1.37
CA MET A 359 8.83 -4.21 -2.26
C MET A 359 9.91 -5.23 -1.89
N SER A 360 9.56 -6.51 -1.84
CA SER A 360 10.52 -7.61 -1.76
C SER A 360 10.25 -8.63 -2.86
N ARG A 361 11.30 -9.22 -3.40
CA ARG A 361 11.21 -10.29 -4.40
C ARG A 361 11.54 -11.64 -3.80
N ARG A 362 10.80 -12.66 -4.21
CA ARG A 362 11.09 -14.03 -3.85
C ARG A 362 12.16 -14.59 -4.80
N GLY A 363 13.28 -15.04 -4.24
CA GLY A 363 14.35 -15.71 -4.99
C GLY A 363 13.93 -17.09 -5.51
N GLU A 364 14.77 -17.69 -6.36
CA GLU A 364 14.55 -19.05 -6.87
C GLU A 364 14.58 -20.12 -5.75
N ASP A 365 15.22 -19.82 -4.64
CA ASP A 365 15.25 -20.65 -3.42
C ASP A 365 13.97 -20.51 -2.57
N GLY A 366 13.00 -19.71 -3.01
CA GLY A 366 11.74 -19.46 -2.33
C GLY A 366 11.82 -18.46 -1.17
N ARG A 367 13.00 -17.86 -0.90
CA ARG A 367 13.19 -16.89 0.18
C ARG A 367 12.94 -15.46 -0.30
N TRP A 368 12.42 -14.64 0.60
CA TRP A 368 12.28 -13.22 0.38
C TRP A 368 13.64 -12.52 0.45
N GLN A 369 13.87 -11.61 -0.47
CA GLN A 369 15.05 -10.73 -0.49
C GLN A 369 14.85 -9.53 0.45
N GLU A 370 15.94 -8.79 0.72
CA GLU A 370 15.85 -7.54 1.49
C GLU A 370 14.86 -6.58 0.83
N PRO A 371 13.92 -6.00 1.61
CA PRO A 371 12.95 -5.07 1.09
C PRO A 371 13.60 -3.80 0.53
N VAL A 372 13.06 -3.31 -0.57
CA VAL A 372 13.43 -2.06 -1.21
C VAL A 372 12.34 -1.04 -0.95
N ASN A 373 12.69 0.14 -0.38
CA ASN A 373 11.80 1.28 -0.24
C ASN A 373 11.37 1.78 -1.62
N LEU A 374 10.10 2.10 -1.84
CA LEU A 374 9.61 2.54 -3.15
C LEU A 374 10.09 3.95 -3.55
N GLY A 375 10.72 4.67 -2.62
CA GLY A 375 11.38 5.94 -2.85
C GLY A 375 10.46 7.17 -2.74
N PHE A 376 11.11 8.35 -2.66
CA PHE A 376 10.42 9.64 -2.66
C PHE A 376 10.09 10.05 -4.12
N PRO A 377 8.91 10.59 -4.42
CA PRO A 377 7.83 10.99 -3.54
C PRO A 377 6.65 9.97 -3.46
N ILE A 378 6.85 8.69 -3.79
CA ILE A 378 5.86 7.65 -3.49
C ILE A 378 5.68 7.58 -1.99
N ASN A 379 6.79 7.38 -1.25
CA ASN A 379 6.85 7.50 0.20
C ASN A 379 7.14 8.95 0.60
N THR A 380 6.47 9.42 1.65
CA THR A 380 6.54 10.78 2.18
C THR A 380 6.84 10.80 3.68
N GLN A 381 6.71 11.95 4.34
CA GLN A 381 6.76 12.01 5.81
C GLN A 381 5.47 11.49 6.48
N GLY A 382 4.42 11.27 5.72
CA GLY A 382 3.14 10.72 6.18
C GLY A 382 3.15 9.20 6.30
N ASP A 383 1.95 8.63 6.26
CA ASP A 383 1.71 7.20 6.17
C ASP A 383 1.27 6.84 4.76
N GLU A 384 1.97 5.92 4.12
CA GLU A 384 1.55 5.25 2.90
C GLU A 384 1.25 3.80 3.24
N ILE A 385 -0.05 3.44 3.22
CA ILE A 385 -0.48 2.15 3.77
C ILE A 385 -1.10 1.20 2.75
N ASN A 386 -2.03 1.58 1.95
CA ASN A 386 -2.68 0.67 1.01
C ASN A 386 -2.12 0.86 -0.39
N PHE A 387 -1.62 -0.22 -0.96
CA PHE A 387 -0.94 -0.22 -2.25
C PHE A 387 -1.30 -1.46 -3.06
N PHE A 388 -1.58 -1.27 -4.33
CA PHE A 388 -1.93 -2.33 -5.25
C PHE A 388 -1.27 -2.10 -6.61
N VAL A 389 -0.81 -3.17 -7.25
CA VAL A 389 -0.24 -3.14 -8.61
C VAL A 389 -1.06 -4.04 -9.50
N ALA A 390 -1.52 -3.52 -10.63
CA ALA A 390 -2.27 -4.28 -11.61
C ALA A 390 -1.42 -5.43 -12.20
N ALA A 391 -2.08 -6.40 -12.80
CA ALA A 391 -1.42 -7.58 -13.39
C ALA A 391 -0.40 -7.24 -14.49
N ASP A 392 -0.44 -6.04 -15.06
CA ASP A 392 0.54 -5.55 -16.03
C ASP A 392 1.93 -5.28 -15.40
N GLY A 393 2.01 -5.28 -14.07
CA GLY A 393 3.23 -5.07 -13.30
C GLY A 393 3.70 -3.61 -13.23
N LYS A 394 2.98 -2.68 -13.83
CA LYS A 394 3.39 -1.28 -13.95
C LYS A 394 2.35 -0.26 -13.48
N THR A 395 1.07 -0.53 -13.65
CA THR A 395 0.00 0.37 -13.18
C THR A 395 -0.24 0.15 -11.70
N ALA A 396 0.00 1.17 -10.89
CA ALA A 396 -0.16 1.11 -9.43
C ALA A 396 -1.30 1.98 -8.95
N PHE A 397 -1.87 1.59 -7.81
CA PHE A 397 -2.89 2.32 -7.07
C PHE A 397 -2.41 2.51 -5.63
N ILE A 398 -2.62 3.70 -5.08
CA ILE A 398 -2.21 4.04 -3.72
C ILE A 398 -3.31 4.84 -3.03
N SER A 399 -3.54 4.56 -1.75
CA SER A 399 -4.34 5.43 -0.88
C SER A 399 -3.41 6.36 -0.12
N SER A 400 -3.55 7.66 -0.33
CA SER A 400 -2.63 8.65 0.23
C SER A 400 -3.30 9.97 0.51
N GLN A 401 -2.81 10.66 1.55
CA GLN A 401 -3.19 12.03 1.88
C GLN A 401 -2.28 13.00 1.13
N ARG A 402 -2.79 13.60 0.05
CA ARG A 402 -2.02 14.52 -0.80
C ARG A 402 -2.77 15.82 -1.00
N GLU A 403 -2.01 16.90 -1.21
CA GLU A 403 -2.58 18.19 -1.55
C GLU A 403 -3.39 18.09 -2.86
N GLY A 404 -4.61 18.63 -2.83
CA GLY A 404 -5.55 18.55 -3.97
C GLY A 404 -6.47 17.33 -3.93
N GLY A 405 -6.40 16.47 -2.90
CA GLY A 405 -7.38 15.42 -2.63
C GLY A 405 -8.74 15.97 -2.21
N GLN A 406 -9.74 15.09 -2.11
CA GLN A 406 -11.12 15.42 -1.75
C GLN A 406 -11.45 15.14 -0.28
N GLY A 407 -10.83 14.09 0.29
CA GLY A 407 -11.02 13.64 1.66
C GLY A 407 -9.73 13.61 2.47
N GLY A 408 -9.64 12.67 3.38
CA GLY A 408 -8.41 12.36 4.09
C GLY A 408 -7.50 11.50 3.20
N TYR A 409 -7.77 10.20 3.12
CA TYR A 409 -7.10 9.32 2.15
C TYR A 409 -7.92 9.21 0.86
N ASP A 410 -7.32 9.60 -0.25
CA ASP A 410 -7.88 9.42 -1.60
C ASP A 410 -7.13 8.32 -2.35
N ILE A 411 -7.78 7.69 -3.33
CA ILE A 411 -7.15 6.73 -4.24
C ILE A 411 -6.58 7.46 -5.45
N TYR A 412 -5.30 7.19 -5.72
CA TYR A 412 -4.57 7.67 -6.89
C TYR A 412 -4.07 6.49 -7.71
N THR A 413 -3.89 6.70 -9.02
CA THR A 413 -3.21 5.76 -9.92
C THR A 413 -1.98 6.41 -10.53
N PHE A 414 -0.97 5.61 -10.82
CA PHE A 414 0.28 6.06 -11.47
C PHE A 414 1.04 4.91 -12.10
N GLU A 415 1.99 5.23 -12.98
CA GLU A 415 2.90 4.25 -13.53
C GLU A 415 4.13 4.07 -12.63
N LEU A 416 4.40 2.83 -12.20
CA LEU A 416 5.58 2.51 -11.38
C LEU A 416 6.89 2.79 -12.11
N PRO A 417 7.90 3.35 -11.43
CA PRO A 417 9.28 3.35 -11.90
C PRO A 417 9.76 1.94 -12.28
N GLU A 418 10.54 1.83 -13.34
CA GLU A 418 10.93 0.54 -13.92
C GLU A 418 11.64 -0.38 -12.90
N GLU A 419 12.41 0.19 -12.00
CA GLU A 419 13.23 -0.52 -11.01
C GLU A 419 12.40 -1.26 -9.96
N ILE A 420 11.17 -0.79 -9.72
CA ILE A 420 10.25 -1.34 -8.70
C ILE A 420 9.01 -2.01 -9.29
N ARG A 421 8.97 -2.21 -10.62
CA ARG A 421 7.89 -2.96 -11.29
C ARG A 421 7.98 -4.43 -10.97
N SER A 422 6.82 -5.07 -10.82
CA SER A 422 6.72 -6.53 -10.87
C SER A 422 6.76 -7.03 -12.33
N ASP A 423 6.94 -8.34 -12.51
CA ASP A 423 6.81 -8.92 -13.83
C ASP A 423 5.34 -8.90 -14.26
N SER A 424 5.08 -8.63 -15.55
CA SER A 424 3.71 -8.71 -16.06
C SER A 424 3.17 -10.14 -15.86
N ALA A 425 2.03 -10.23 -15.16
CA ALA A 425 1.43 -11.51 -14.84
C ALA A 425 0.51 -11.98 -15.96
N ASN A 426 0.56 -13.26 -16.22
CA ASN A 426 -0.37 -13.95 -17.10
C ASN A 426 -1.30 -14.81 -16.25
N TYR A 427 -2.62 -14.58 -16.35
CA TYR A 427 -3.61 -15.32 -15.57
C TYR A 427 -3.36 -16.83 -15.61
N PHE A 428 -3.10 -17.38 -16.80
CA PHE A 428 -2.87 -18.82 -16.99
C PHE A 428 -1.54 -19.33 -16.43
N SER A 429 -0.56 -18.47 -16.12
CA SER A 429 0.68 -18.92 -15.48
C SER A 429 0.46 -19.38 -14.05
N ASN A 430 -0.60 -18.94 -13.43
CA ASN A 430 -0.93 -19.17 -12.02
C ASN A 430 -2.12 -20.12 -11.83
N VAL A 431 -2.80 -20.54 -12.88
CA VAL A 431 -3.90 -21.51 -12.79
C VAL A 431 -3.34 -22.89 -12.43
N ASP A 432 -3.74 -23.41 -11.29
CA ASP A 432 -3.45 -24.79 -10.93
C ASP A 432 -4.44 -25.73 -11.57
N VAL A 433 -4.00 -26.41 -12.64
CA VAL A 433 -4.84 -27.36 -13.37
C VAL A 433 -5.33 -28.52 -12.49
N THR A 434 -4.63 -28.84 -11.40
CA THR A 434 -5.08 -29.91 -10.48
C THR A 434 -6.30 -29.50 -9.64
N GLU A 435 -6.60 -28.21 -9.59
CA GLU A 435 -7.81 -27.67 -8.95
C GLU A 435 -9.00 -27.54 -9.93
N LEU A 436 -8.75 -27.62 -11.23
CA LEU A 436 -9.80 -27.55 -12.24
C LEU A 436 -10.60 -28.85 -12.29
N SER A 437 -11.91 -28.73 -12.40
CA SER A 437 -12.85 -29.83 -12.52
C SER A 437 -13.62 -29.73 -13.83
N PRO A 438 -14.10 -30.83 -14.41
CA PRO A 438 -14.99 -30.78 -15.55
C PRO A 438 -16.20 -29.90 -15.29
N GLY A 439 -16.42 -28.91 -16.16
CA GLY A 439 -17.47 -27.91 -16.05
C GLY A 439 -17.00 -26.56 -15.53
N ASP A 440 -15.78 -26.45 -14.97
CA ASP A 440 -15.22 -25.15 -14.58
C ASP A 440 -15.00 -24.29 -15.83
N ALA A 441 -15.42 -23.03 -15.75
CA ALA A 441 -15.37 -22.07 -16.86
C ALA A 441 -14.44 -20.90 -16.49
N ILE A 442 -13.56 -20.55 -17.42
CA ILE A 442 -12.64 -19.42 -17.30
C ILE A 442 -12.99 -18.41 -18.40
N VAL A 443 -13.32 -17.20 -18.04
CA VAL A 443 -13.62 -16.12 -19.00
C VAL A 443 -12.32 -15.68 -19.69
N LEU A 444 -12.32 -15.64 -21.00
CA LEU A 444 -11.18 -15.24 -21.84
C LEU A 444 -11.29 -13.75 -22.20
N GLN A 445 -11.07 -12.88 -21.22
CA GLN A 445 -11.29 -11.43 -21.38
C GLN A 445 -10.34 -10.77 -22.39
N ASN A 446 -9.13 -11.31 -22.56
CA ASN A 446 -8.15 -10.82 -23.55
C ASN A 446 -8.42 -11.31 -24.98
N ILE A 447 -9.57 -11.96 -25.23
CA ILE A 447 -10.00 -12.39 -26.55
C ILE A 447 -11.27 -11.64 -26.91
N GLN A 448 -11.12 -10.56 -27.65
CA GLN A 448 -12.18 -9.64 -28.05
C GLN A 448 -12.42 -9.69 -29.57
N PHE A 449 -13.60 -9.27 -29.97
CA PHE A 449 -14.03 -9.28 -31.37
C PHE A 449 -14.44 -7.88 -31.81
N GLU A 450 -14.24 -7.62 -33.10
CA GLU A 450 -14.79 -6.44 -33.74
C GLU A 450 -16.33 -6.37 -33.57
N PHE A 451 -16.85 -5.15 -33.52
CA PHE A 451 -18.29 -4.94 -33.31
C PHE A 451 -19.12 -5.74 -34.32
N ASN A 452 -20.09 -6.50 -33.82
CA ASN A 452 -21.01 -7.32 -34.62
C ASN A 452 -20.30 -8.30 -35.59
N SER A 453 -19.13 -8.81 -35.20
CA SER A 453 -18.26 -9.64 -36.03
C SER A 453 -17.68 -10.80 -35.19
N SER A 454 -17.21 -11.84 -35.88
CA SER A 454 -16.35 -12.89 -35.31
C SER A 454 -14.86 -12.66 -35.60
N ALA A 455 -14.49 -11.55 -36.22
CA ALA A 455 -13.09 -11.18 -36.41
C ALA A 455 -12.49 -10.75 -35.07
N LEU A 456 -11.33 -11.33 -34.70
CA LEU A 456 -10.57 -10.93 -33.52
C LEU A 456 -10.01 -9.51 -33.65
N THR A 457 -10.01 -8.75 -32.57
CA THR A 457 -9.29 -7.47 -32.52
C THR A 457 -7.77 -7.70 -32.54
N GLY A 458 -7.00 -6.67 -32.89
CA GLY A 458 -5.52 -6.76 -32.90
C GLY A 458 -4.92 -7.17 -31.56
N ASP A 459 -5.53 -6.72 -30.46
CA ASP A 459 -5.07 -7.02 -29.09
C ASP A 459 -5.34 -8.47 -28.67
N SER A 460 -6.28 -9.15 -29.32
CA SER A 460 -6.62 -10.56 -29.02
C SER A 460 -5.50 -11.55 -29.37
N GLN A 461 -4.52 -11.16 -30.19
CA GLN A 461 -3.41 -12.03 -30.56
C GLN A 461 -2.59 -12.45 -29.34
N SER A 462 -2.32 -11.53 -28.42
CA SER A 462 -1.62 -11.83 -27.17
C SER A 462 -2.42 -12.79 -26.29
N GLY A 463 -3.74 -12.61 -26.20
CA GLY A 463 -4.63 -13.52 -25.46
C GLY A 463 -4.59 -14.95 -26.01
N ILE A 464 -4.60 -15.11 -27.34
CA ILE A 464 -4.46 -16.42 -28.00
C ILE A 464 -3.10 -17.07 -27.72
N GLU A 465 -2.00 -16.31 -27.76
CA GLU A 465 -0.64 -16.81 -27.45
C GLU A 465 -0.52 -17.29 -25.99
N ILE A 466 -1.09 -16.53 -25.08
CA ILE A 466 -1.16 -16.84 -23.64
C ILE A 466 -1.93 -18.15 -23.42
N LEU A 467 -3.13 -18.26 -23.97
CA LEU A 467 -3.96 -19.46 -23.85
C LEU A 467 -3.30 -20.67 -24.52
N SER A 468 -2.66 -20.47 -25.67
CA SER A 468 -1.89 -21.53 -26.34
C SER A 468 -0.74 -22.04 -25.49
N THR A 469 -0.02 -21.14 -24.84
CA THR A 469 1.09 -21.48 -23.92
C THR A 469 0.60 -22.29 -22.73
N PHE A 470 -0.53 -21.89 -22.13
CA PHE A 470 -1.16 -22.63 -21.05
C PHE A 470 -1.56 -24.05 -21.47
N LEU A 471 -2.25 -24.20 -22.60
CA LEU A 471 -2.68 -25.49 -23.11
C LEU A 471 -1.50 -26.39 -23.53
N LYS A 472 -0.37 -25.83 -23.99
CA LYS A 472 0.87 -26.57 -24.28
C LYS A 472 1.54 -27.10 -23.02
N ARG A 473 1.50 -26.35 -21.92
CA ARG A 473 2.05 -26.77 -20.62
C ARG A 473 1.18 -27.86 -19.96
N ASN A 474 -0.09 -27.95 -20.33
CA ASN A 474 -1.07 -28.86 -19.76
C ASN A 474 -1.68 -29.75 -20.87
N PRO A 475 -0.92 -30.71 -21.40
CA PRO A 475 -1.32 -31.49 -22.59
C PRO A 475 -2.53 -32.39 -22.37
N GLU A 476 -2.85 -32.75 -21.13
CA GLU A 476 -4.00 -33.59 -20.77
C GLU A 476 -5.33 -32.83 -20.83
N LEU A 477 -5.31 -31.49 -20.68
CA LEU A 477 -6.55 -30.73 -20.66
C LEU A 477 -7.25 -30.76 -22.01
N ARG A 478 -8.57 -31.06 -21.94
CA ARG A 478 -9.50 -30.91 -23.06
C ARG A 478 -10.51 -29.83 -22.71
N VAL A 479 -10.76 -28.91 -23.63
CA VAL A 479 -11.54 -27.71 -23.36
C VAL A 479 -12.60 -27.45 -24.43
N GLU A 480 -13.71 -26.88 -23.99
CA GLU A 480 -14.72 -26.28 -24.85
C GLU A 480 -14.51 -24.76 -24.84
N LEU A 481 -14.40 -24.17 -26.03
CA LEU A 481 -14.45 -22.74 -26.22
C LEU A 481 -15.91 -22.33 -26.39
N ALA A 482 -16.44 -21.63 -25.41
CA ALA A 482 -17.85 -21.26 -25.31
C ALA A 482 -18.04 -19.78 -25.66
N GLY A 483 -18.80 -19.50 -26.72
CA GLY A 483 -19.12 -18.13 -27.13
C GLY A 483 -20.49 -17.70 -26.59
N HIS A 484 -20.57 -16.46 -26.10
CA HIS A 484 -21.79 -15.85 -25.54
C HIS A 484 -22.07 -14.48 -26.18
N THR A 485 -23.33 -14.08 -26.19
CA THR A 485 -23.80 -12.74 -26.57
C THR A 485 -24.70 -12.19 -25.46
N ASP A 486 -24.99 -10.90 -25.53
CA ASP A 486 -26.12 -10.31 -24.83
C ASP A 486 -27.47 -10.72 -25.48
N ASP A 487 -28.57 -10.19 -24.94
CA ASP A 487 -29.92 -10.45 -25.40
C ASP A 487 -30.39 -9.53 -26.55
N VAL A 488 -29.55 -8.62 -26.99
CA VAL A 488 -29.90 -7.69 -28.08
C VAL A 488 -29.86 -8.42 -29.42
N GLY A 489 -30.96 -8.34 -30.16
CA GLY A 489 -31.09 -8.91 -31.50
C GLY A 489 -31.82 -10.23 -31.58
N ASN A 490 -31.66 -10.94 -32.73
CA ASN A 490 -32.35 -12.20 -32.98
C ASN A 490 -31.62 -13.38 -32.35
N ALA A 491 -32.31 -14.24 -31.60
CA ALA A 491 -31.72 -15.37 -30.90
C ALA A 491 -30.96 -16.34 -31.83
N ASN A 492 -31.43 -16.61 -33.06
CA ASN A 492 -30.72 -17.47 -34.01
C ASN A 492 -29.48 -16.80 -34.54
N TYR A 493 -29.51 -15.49 -34.74
CA TYR A 493 -28.32 -14.68 -35.11
C TYR A 493 -27.27 -14.71 -33.99
N ASN A 494 -27.68 -14.45 -32.75
CA ASN A 494 -26.81 -14.48 -31.58
C ASN A 494 -26.20 -15.87 -31.36
N LEU A 495 -26.96 -16.92 -31.54
CA LEU A 495 -26.46 -18.30 -31.47
C LEU A 495 -25.41 -18.56 -32.55
N LYS A 496 -25.68 -18.12 -33.78
CA LYS A 496 -24.71 -18.25 -34.88
C LYS A 496 -23.44 -17.41 -34.63
N LEU A 497 -23.58 -16.14 -34.26
CA LEU A 497 -22.45 -15.23 -34.00
C LEU A 497 -21.54 -15.77 -32.89
N SER A 498 -22.13 -16.26 -31.80
CA SER A 498 -21.38 -16.86 -30.69
C SER A 498 -20.66 -18.14 -31.10
N SER A 499 -21.28 -18.97 -31.95
CA SER A 499 -20.65 -20.18 -32.51
C SER A 499 -19.48 -19.83 -33.44
N ASP A 500 -19.67 -18.83 -34.31
CA ASP A 500 -18.61 -18.36 -35.22
C ASP A 500 -17.42 -17.77 -34.44
N ARG A 501 -17.66 -17.04 -33.33
CA ARG A 501 -16.63 -16.53 -32.44
C ARG A 501 -15.83 -17.63 -31.75
N ALA A 502 -16.52 -18.60 -31.15
CA ALA A 502 -15.88 -19.76 -30.53
C ALA A 502 -15.00 -20.54 -31.52
N GLU A 503 -15.49 -20.73 -32.75
CA GLU A 503 -14.73 -21.44 -33.80
C GLU A 503 -13.50 -20.66 -34.26
N VAL A 504 -13.58 -19.32 -34.36
CA VAL A 504 -12.40 -18.50 -34.71
C VAL A 504 -11.31 -18.62 -33.63
N VAL A 505 -11.66 -18.61 -32.35
CA VAL A 505 -10.69 -18.83 -31.26
C VAL A 505 -10.09 -20.24 -31.36
N ARG A 506 -10.93 -21.27 -31.60
CA ARG A 506 -10.46 -22.66 -31.81
C ARG A 506 -9.45 -22.76 -32.94
N GLN A 507 -9.74 -22.16 -34.09
CA GLN A 507 -8.83 -22.18 -35.26
C GLN A 507 -7.52 -21.45 -34.95
N ALA A 508 -7.56 -20.33 -34.23
CA ALA A 508 -6.37 -19.60 -33.82
C ALA A 508 -5.48 -20.45 -32.87
N LEU A 509 -6.07 -21.21 -31.96
CA LEU A 509 -5.33 -22.10 -31.06
C LEU A 509 -4.71 -23.28 -31.83
N ILE A 510 -5.41 -23.86 -32.83
CA ILE A 510 -4.89 -24.91 -33.68
C ILE A 510 -3.71 -24.36 -34.53
N ALA A 511 -3.83 -23.16 -35.08
CA ALA A 511 -2.76 -22.48 -35.79
C ALA A 511 -1.53 -22.23 -34.90
N ASN A 512 -1.74 -22.03 -33.60
CA ASN A 512 -0.68 -21.91 -32.59
C ASN A 512 -0.18 -23.28 -32.06
N GLY A 513 -0.59 -24.40 -32.68
CA GLY A 513 -0.04 -25.74 -32.44
C GLY A 513 -0.72 -26.52 -31.29
N ILE A 514 -1.97 -26.21 -30.94
CA ILE A 514 -2.78 -27.05 -30.06
C ILE A 514 -3.46 -28.13 -30.90
N GLU A 515 -3.46 -29.38 -30.41
CA GLU A 515 -4.09 -30.51 -31.09
C GLU A 515 -5.61 -30.33 -31.19
N GLU A 516 -6.14 -30.52 -32.39
CA GLU A 516 -7.56 -30.31 -32.72
C GLU A 516 -8.52 -31.13 -31.84
N ASN A 517 -8.13 -32.36 -31.51
CA ASN A 517 -8.93 -33.28 -30.66
C ASN A 517 -9.10 -32.83 -29.20
N ARG A 518 -8.30 -31.87 -28.78
CA ARG A 518 -8.37 -31.27 -27.44
C ARG A 518 -9.35 -30.09 -27.35
N LEU A 519 -9.81 -29.58 -28.48
CA LEU A 519 -10.57 -28.34 -28.59
C LEU A 519 -11.94 -28.59 -29.18
N THR A 520 -12.98 -28.18 -28.48
CA THR A 520 -14.34 -28.06 -29.03
C THR A 520 -14.77 -26.60 -29.03
N ALA A 521 -15.66 -26.22 -29.94
CA ALA A 521 -16.21 -24.87 -29.99
C ALA A 521 -17.74 -24.93 -29.99
N LYS A 522 -18.38 -24.07 -29.19
CA LYS A 522 -19.81 -24.01 -29.04
C LYS A 522 -20.32 -22.62 -28.75
N GLY A 523 -21.35 -22.20 -29.49
CA GLY A 523 -22.06 -20.97 -29.19
C GLY A 523 -23.25 -21.22 -28.29
N TYR A 524 -23.48 -20.35 -27.35
CA TYR A 524 -24.62 -20.34 -26.43
C TYR A 524 -25.57 -19.17 -26.69
N GLY A 525 -25.19 -18.21 -27.54
CA GLY A 525 -25.97 -16.97 -27.72
C GLY A 525 -26.22 -16.31 -26.39
N ALA A 526 -27.43 -15.83 -26.16
CA ALA A 526 -27.84 -15.17 -24.91
C ALA A 526 -28.41 -16.13 -23.86
N THR A 527 -28.27 -17.47 -24.03
CA THR A 527 -28.94 -18.45 -23.16
C THR A 527 -28.25 -18.68 -21.82
N LYS A 528 -27.03 -18.24 -21.66
CA LYS A 528 -26.23 -18.35 -20.43
C LYS A 528 -25.64 -16.98 -20.07
N PRO A 529 -26.44 -16.01 -19.64
CA PRO A 529 -25.90 -14.74 -19.19
C PRO A 529 -25.18 -14.92 -17.86
N LEU A 530 -24.08 -14.18 -17.64
CA LEU A 530 -23.44 -14.04 -16.33
C LEU A 530 -24.18 -13.00 -15.47
N TRP A 531 -24.73 -11.98 -16.12
CA TRP A 531 -25.42 -10.86 -15.49
C TRP A 531 -26.80 -10.67 -16.13
N PRO A 532 -27.79 -10.12 -15.40
CA PRO A 532 -29.04 -9.70 -16.02
C PRO A 532 -28.75 -8.75 -17.19
N ASN A 533 -29.48 -8.88 -18.31
CA ASN A 533 -29.30 -7.99 -19.47
C ASN A 533 -30.08 -6.67 -19.28
N ASP A 534 -29.97 -6.02 -18.13
CA ASP A 534 -30.75 -4.85 -17.71
C ASP A 534 -30.00 -3.53 -17.90
N SER A 535 -28.69 -3.56 -18.08
CA SER A 535 -27.85 -2.40 -18.42
C SER A 535 -26.93 -2.70 -19.61
N ASP A 536 -26.32 -1.68 -20.20
CA ASP A 536 -25.35 -1.86 -21.29
C ASP A 536 -24.04 -2.45 -20.78
N GLU A 537 -23.68 -2.17 -19.53
CA GLU A 537 -22.55 -2.74 -18.82
C GLU A 537 -22.72 -4.25 -18.62
N HIS A 538 -23.86 -4.69 -18.10
CA HIS A 538 -24.17 -6.11 -17.95
C HIS A 538 -24.21 -6.84 -19.29
N ARG A 539 -24.76 -6.20 -20.33
CA ARG A 539 -24.71 -6.74 -21.68
C ARG A 539 -23.30 -6.88 -22.21
N ALA A 540 -22.40 -5.91 -21.90
CA ALA A 540 -21.01 -6.00 -22.29
C ALA A 540 -20.30 -7.20 -21.65
N LEU A 541 -20.55 -7.47 -20.37
CA LEU A 541 -20.02 -8.65 -19.66
C LEU A 541 -20.57 -9.97 -20.20
N ASN A 542 -21.82 -9.96 -20.70
CA ASN A 542 -22.42 -11.15 -21.31
C ASN A 542 -21.84 -11.45 -22.71
N ARG A 543 -21.27 -10.44 -23.43
CA ARG A 543 -20.57 -10.63 -24.71
C ARG A 543 -19.13 -11.14 -24.48
N ARG A 544 -18.99 -12.41 -24.17
CA ARG A 544 -17.72 -13.03 -23.76
C ARG A 544 -17.42 -14.35 -24.46
N THR A 545 -16.19 -14.79 -24.31
CA THR A 545 -15.77 -16.16 -24.62
C THR A 545 -15.23 -16.81 -23.35
N GLU A 546 -15.58 -18.06 -23.11
CA GLU A 546 -15.09 -18.86 -21.98
C GLU A 546 -14.29 -20.07 -22.48
N MET A 547 -13.32 -20.51 -21.68
CA MET A 547 -12.72 -21.83 -21.76
C MET A 547 -13.35 -22.70 -20.67
N ILE A 548 -14.06 -23.77 -21.06
CA ILE A 548 -14.70 -24.71 -20.12
C ILE A 548 -13.89 -26.00 -20.13
N ILE A 549 -13.53 -26.49 -18.96
CA ILE A 549 -12.81 -27.76 -18.79
C ILE A 549 -13.75 -28.92 -19.10
N ILE A 550 -13.33 -29.84 -19.95
CA ILE A 550 -14.10 -31.06 -20.29
C ILE A 550 -13.60 -32.24 -19.45
N ASP A 551 -12.30 -32.47 -19.41
CA ASP A 551 -11.60 -33.53 -18.71
C ASP A 551 -10.06 -33.26 -18.65
#